data_64e2028f1c9306b10fc7b606ddfb7c7f
#
_entry.id   64e2028f1c9306b10fc7b606ddfb7c7f
#
_cell.length_a   1.000
_cell.length_b   1.000
_cell.length_c   1.000
_cell.angle_alpha   90.00
_cell.angle_beta   90.00
_cell.angle_gamma   90.00
#
_symmetry.space_group_name_H-M   'P 1'
#
loop_
_entity.id
_entity.type
_entity.pdbx_description
1 polymer ?
#
loop_
_entity_poly.entity_id
_entity_poly.type
_entity_poly.pdbx_seq_one_letter_code
_entity_poly.pdbx_strand_id
1 'polypeptide(L)'
;MGTVEVQQFLTDLAVARQVAASTQTQALSALLFLYKEVLHQPIGDLAGVVRAKKPTKLPVVLTRGEVKAVWQHLAAPSWLMASLLYGAGLRLMECLRLRIKDVDFATRQLTVREGKGAHDRVTMLPDSVSTPLEHHLHEVKQLHACDLGEGFGSVYLPYALERKYPHASHDWIWP
;
A
#
# COMPACT_ATOMS: atom_id res chain seq x y z
N MET A 1 9.10 29.12 -18.78
CA MET A 1 9.09 27.86 -19.53
C MET A 1 7.74 27.80 -20.24
N GLY A 2 7.73 27.74 -21.55
CA GLY A 2 6.49 27.76 -22.34
C GLY A 2 6.14 26.37 -22.90
N THR A 3 5.15 26.31 -23.78
CA THR A 3 4.67 25.06 -24.39
C THR A 3 5.77 24.28 -25.11
N VAL A 4 6.67 25.00 -25.81
CA VAL A 4 7.76 24.38 -26.60
C VAL A 4 8.76 23.64 -25.68
N GLU A 5 9.18 24.26 -24.59
CA GLU A 5 10.11 23.66 -23.64
C GLU A 5 9.50 22.46 -22.93
N VAL A 6 8.20 22.51 -22.64
CA VAL A 6 7.46 21.39 -22.06
C VAL A 6 7.38 20.23 -23.04
N GLN A 7 7.11 20.49 -24.33
CA GLN A 7 7.11 19.47 -25.37
C GLN A 7 8.50 18.84 -25.54
N GLN A 8 9.55 19.64 -25.58
CA GLN A 8 10.93 19.18 -25.67
C GLN A 8 11.31 18.30 -24.50
N PHE A 9 11.02 18.72 -23.26
CA PHE A 9 11.29 17.97 -22.05
C PHE A 9 10.58 16.61 -22.06
N LEU A 10 9.28 16.58 -22.37
CA LEU A 10 8.52 15.32 -22.40
C LEU A 10 9.00 14.38 -23.52
N THR A 11 9.41 14.93 -24.66
CA THR A 11 9.98 14.16 -25.77
C THR A 11 11.37 13.62 -25.41
N ASP A 12 12.22 14.40 -24.73
CA ASP A 12 13.52 13.95 -24.22
C ASP A 12 13.39 12.76 -23.26
N LEU A 13 12.40 12.80 -22.37
CA LEU A 13 12.11 11.66 -21.48
C LEU A 13 11.82 10.37 -22.26
N ALA A 14 11.09 10.45 -23.37
CA ALA A 14 10.74 9.28 -24.15
C ALA A 14 11.87 8.80 -25.06
N VAL A 15 12.57 9.73 -25.74
CA VAL A 15 13.53 9.42 -26.82
C VAL A 15 14.94 9.26 -26.27
N ALA A 16 15.47 10.25 -25.56
CA ALA A 16 16.85 10.24 -25.09
C ALA A 16 17.00 9.42 -23.80
N ARG A 17 16.07 9.60 -22.83
CA ARG A 17 16.14 8.90 -21.53
C ARG A 17 15.40 7.57 -21.51
N GLN A 18 14.62 7.25 -22.53
CA GLN A 18 13.87 5.99 -22.68
C GLN A 18 13.12 5.59 -21.41
N VAL A 19 12.49 6.56 -20.71
CA VAL A 19 11.73 6.28 -19.51
C VAL A 19 10.47 5.48 -19.81
N ALA A 20 9.94 4.79 -18.80
CA ALA A 20 8.66 4.10 -18.92
C ALA A 20 7.51 5.07 -19.25
N ALA A 21 6.52 4.62 -20.02
CA ALA A 21 5.36 5.44 -20.40
C ALA A 21 4.62 6.00 -19.18
N SER A 22 4.58 5.25 -18.06
CA SER A 22 4.02 5.72 -16.79
C SER A 22 4.78 6.91 -16.21
N THR A 23 6.10 6.92 -16.27
CA THR A 23 6.96 8.01 -15.82
C THR A 23 6.74 9.28 -16.65
N GLN A 24 6.68 9.15 -17.98
CA GLN A 24 6.35 10.28 -18.85
C GLN A 24 4.94 10.83 -18.55
N THR A 25 3.97 9.94 -18.30
CA THR A 25 2.61 10.34 -17.95
C THR A 25 2.56 11.08 -16.61
N GLN A 26 3.32 10.64 -15.60
CA GLN A 26 3.43 11.35 -14.33
C GLN A 26 4.05 12.74 -14.49
N ALA A 27 5.14 12.85 -15.27
CA ALA A 27 5.76 14.14 -15.55
C ALA A 27 4.78 15.10 -16.26
N LEU A 28 4.05 14.60 -17.25
CA LEU A 28 2.99 15.38 -17.91
C LEU A 28 1.90 15.83 -16.94
N SER A 29 1.40 14.92 -16.10
CA SER A 29 0.35 15.23 -15.12
C SER A 29 0.82 16.27 -14.11
N ALA A 30 2.08 16.19 -13.64
CA ALA A 30 2.66 17.18 -12.74
C ALA A 30 2.80 18.57 -13.38
N LEU A 31 3.22 18.63 -14.65
CA LEU A 31 3.30 19.88 -15.38
C LEU A 31 1.91 20.49 -15.63
N LEU A 32 0.94 19.67 -16.03
CA LEU A 32 -0.44 20.14 -16.21
C LEU A 32 -1.02 20.69 -14.91
N PHE A 33 -0.79 20.01 -13.79
CA PHE A 33 -1.20 20.48 -12.46
C PHE A 33 -0.52 21.81 -12.10
N LEU A 34 0.81 21.88 -12.27
CA LEU A 34 1.57 23.11 -11.99
C LEU A 34 1.01 24.32 -12.76
N TYR A 35 0.82 24.16 -14.06
CA TYR A 35 0.39 25.26 -14.90
C TYR A 35 -1.09 25.63 -14.66
N LYS A 36 -1.95 24.64 -14.53
CA LYS A 36 -3.39 24.87 -14.35
C LYS A 36 -3.74 25.34 -12.96
N GLU A 37 -3.28 24.64 -11.91
CA GLU A 37 -3.75 24.86 -10.54
C GLU A 37 -2.85 25.82 -9.73
N VAL A 38 -1.55 25.91 -10.07
CA VAL A 38 -0.62 26.75 -9.30
C VAL A 38 -0.34 28.09 -10.02
N LEU A 39 -0.01 28.02 -11.31
CA LEU A 39 0.33 29.22 -12.08
C LEU A 39 -0.89 29.90 -12.73
N HIS A 40 -2.02 29.21 -12.80
CA HIS A 40 -3.25 29.65 -13.49
C HIS A 40 -3.00 30.10 -14.94
N GLN A 41 -2.05 29.45 -15.60
CA GLN A 41 -1.66 29.71 -16.99
C GLN A 41 -1.97 28.48 -17.85
N PRO A 42 -2.72 28.59 -18.94
CA PRO A 42 -2.97 27.45 -19.82
C PRO A 42 -1.68 27.04 -20.54
N ILE A 43 -1.33 25.75 -20.49
CA ILE A 43 -0.35 25.18 -21.42
C ILE A 43 -1.06 25.05 -22.76
N GLY A 44 -0.39 25.50 -23.83
CA GLY A 44 -0.86 25.30 -25.19
C GLY A 44 -0.93 23.81 -25.61
N ASP A 45 -1.20 23.57 -26.89
CA ASP A 45 -1.32 22.21 -27.42
C ASP A 45 -0.01 21.41 -27.25
N LEU A 46 -0.11 20.22 -26.70
CA LEU A 46 0.97 19.24 -26.51
C LEU A 46 0.91 18.08 -27.51
N ALA A 47 0.18 18.23 -28.62
CA ALA A 47 0.04 17.17 -29.64
C ALA A 47 1.38 16.73 -30.26
N GLY A 48 2.40 17.62 -30.28
CA GLY A 48 3.74 17.33 -30.80
C GLY A 48 4.64 16.46 -29.89
N VAL A 49 4.19 16.09 -28.70
CA VAL A 49 5.00 15.28 -27.78
C VAL A 49 5.12 13.83 -28.27
N VAL A 50 6.36 13.35 -28.46
CA VAL A 50 6.61 11.93 -28.70
C VAL A 50 6.31 11.13 -27.43
N ARG A 51 5.35 10.21 -27.53
CA ARG A 51 4.92 9.37 -26.40
C ARG A 51 5.80 8.15 -26.23
N ALA A 52 6.23 7.87 -25.01
CA ALA A 52 6.92 6.64 -24.67
C ALA A 52 6.01 5.43 -24.92
N LYS A 53 6.58 4.37 -25.51
CA LYS A 53 5.84 3.17 -25.89
C LYS A 53 5.37 2.42 -24.64
N LYS A 54 4.06 2.21 -24.52
CA LYS A 54 3.48 1.42 -23.42
C LYS A 54 3.57 -0.07 -23.79
N PRO A 55 4.39 -0.88 -23.09
CA PRO A 55 4.42 -2.32 -23.35
C PRO A 55 3.09 -2.93 -22.91
N THR A 56 2.48 -3.71 -23.78
CA THR A 56 1.29 -4.50 -23.48
C THR A 56 1.75 -5.81 -22.84
N LYS A 57 1.82 -5.84 -21.50
CA LYS A 57 2.10 -7.09 -20.77
C LYS A 57 0.77 -7.62 -20.23
N LEU A 58 0.43 -8.84 -20.62
CA LEU A 58 -0.64 -9.58 -19.96
C LEU A 58 -0.19 -9.93 -18.52
N PRO A 59 -0.99 -9.67 -17.50
CA PRO A 59 -0.65 -10.09 -16.15
C PRO A 59 -0.58 -11.63 -16.09
N VAL A 60 0.48 -12.14 -15.49
CA VAL A 60 0.61 -13.57 -15.19
C VAL A 60 -0.23 -13.84 -13.94
N VAL A 61 -1.18 -14.76 -14.05
CA VAL A 61 -2.02 -15.22 -12.95
C VAL A 61 -1.58 -16.61 -12.56
N LEU A 62 -1.19 -16.77 -11.29
CA LEU A 62 -0.80 -18.08 -10.76
C LEU A 62 -2.02 -19.00 -10.58
N THR A 63 -1.85 -20.24 -10.93
CA THR A 63 -2.82 -21.29 -10.62
C THR A 63 -2.83 -21.59 -9.11
N ARG A 64 -3.90 -22.23 -8.60
CA ARG A 64 -3.97 -22.66 -7.19
C ARG A 64 -2.82 -23.59 -6.78
N GLY A 65 -2.35 -24.42 -7.72
CA GLY A 65 -1.23 -25.33 -7.49
C GLY A 65 0.08 -24.57 -7.30
N GLU A 66 0.35 -23.58 -8.16
CA GLU A 66 1.53 -22.72 -8.06
C GLU A 66 1.51 -21.88 -6.77
N VAL A 67 0.35 -21.32 -6.39
CA VAL A 67 0.21 -20.60 -5.12
C VAL A 67 0.54 -21.49 -3.93
N LYS A 68 0.02 -22.74 -3.90
CA LYS A 68 0.35 -23.71 -2.84
C LYS A 68 1.85 -24.05 -2.82
N ALA A 69 2.47 -24.21 -3.98
CA ALA A 69 3.91 -24.47 -4.08
C ALA A 69 4.72 -23.30 -3.52
N VAL A 70 4.34 -22.05 -3.83
CA VAL A 70 4.99 -20.85 -3.25
C VAL A 70 4.84 -20.87 -1.71
N TRP A 71 3.64 -21.14 -1.18
CA TRP A 71 3.41 -21.14 0.27
C TRP A 71 4.27 -22.16 1.03
N GLN A 72 4.59 -23.29 0.41
CA GLN A 72 5.47 -24.31 1.02
C GLN A 72 6.89 -23.80 1.28
N HIS A 73 7.33 -22.76 0.57
CA HIS A 73 8.65 -22.15 0.72
C HIS A 73 8.65 -20.88 1.58
N LEU A 74 7.49 -20.45 2.05
CA LEU A 74 7.39 -19.28 2.91
C LEU A 74 7.43 -19.67 4.39
N ALA A 75 8.32 -19.04 5.15
CA ALA A 75 8.31 -19.12 6.60
C ALA A 75 7.35 -18.08 7.21
N ALA A 76 6.95 -18.27 8.46
CA ALA A 76 6.27 -17.24 9.24
C ALA A 76 7.25 -16.06 9.51
N PRO A 77 6.86 -14.78 9.45
CA PRO A 77 5.48 -14.26 9.22
C PRO A 77 5.09 -14.11 7.72
N SER A 78 6.02 -14.33 6.77
CA SER A 78 5.77 -14.11 5.34
C SER A 78 4.62 -15.00 4.81
N TRP A 79 4.54 -16.25 5.28
CA TRP A 79 3.42 -17.14 4.97
C TRP A 79 2.08 -16.54 5.41
N LEU A 80 2.02 -15.99 6.61
CA LEU A 80 0.81 -15.39 7.19
C LEU A 80 0.35 -14.19 6.35
N MET A 81 1.29 -13.29 6.01
CA MET A 81 1.00 -12.15 5.13
C MET A 81 0.52 -12.59 3.75
N ALA A 82 1.20 -13.54 3.11
CA ALA A 82 0.79 -14.07 1.79
C ALA A 82 -0.61 -14.69 1.84
N SER A 83 -0.92 -15.39 2.93
CA SER A 83 -2.23 -16.01 3.14
C SER A 83 -3.34 -14.99 3.35
N LEU A 84 -3.08 -13.91 4.07
CA LEU A 84 -4.01 -12.78 4.22
C LEU A 84 -4.21 -12.04 2.89
N LEU A 85 -3.13 -11.75 2.15
CA LEU A 85 -3.21 -11.11 0.83
C LEU A 85 -4.07 -11.93 -0.14
N TYR A 86 -3.85 -13.23 -0.21
CA TYR A 86 -4.56 -14.11 -1.13
C TYR A 86 -5.99 -14.42 -0.67
N GLY A 87 -6.17 -14.76 0.62
CA GLY A 87 -7.44 -15.23 1.15
C GLY A 87 -8.44 -14.13 1.45
N ALA A 88 -7.96 -12.97 1.96
CA ALA A 88 -8.81 -11.82 2.28
C ALA A 88 -8.82 -10.74 1.18
N GLY A 89 -8.01 -10.88 0.14
CA GLY A 89 -7.90 -9.89 -0.95
C GLY A 89 -7.33 -8.54 -0.50
N LEU A 90 -6.42 -8.56 0.49
CA LEU A 90 -5.78 -7.34 0.97
C LEU A 90 -4.72 -6.85 -0.01
N ARG A 91 -4.52 -5.53 -0.09
CA ARG A 91 -3.33 -4.95 -0.70
C ARG A 91 -2.16 -5.05 0.29
N LEU A 92 -0.92 -5.06 -0.23
CA LEU A 92 0.28 -5.17 0.61
C LEU A 92 0.26 -4.17 1.78
N MET A 93 0.02 -2.90 1.50
CA MET A 93 -0.01 -1.86 2.54
C MET A 93 -1.21 -1.97 3.49
N GLU A 94 -2.33 -2.53 3.05
CA GLU A 94 -3.47 -2.81 3.92
C GLU A 94 -3.13 -3.95 4.89
N CYS A 95 -2.45 -4.99 4.43
CA CYS A 95 -1.96 -6.06 5.28
C CYS A 95 -0.94 -5.57 6.31
N LEU A 96 0.05 -4.77 5.89
CA LEU A 96 1.09 -4.23 6.78
C LEU A 96 0.58 -3.21 7.80
N ARG A 97 -0.56 -2.57 7.52
CA ARG A 97 -1.21 -1.60 8.40
C ARG A 97 -2.38 -2.18 9.18
N LEU A 98 -2.62 -3.49 9.07
CA LEU A 98 -3.70 -4.15 9.78
C LEU A 98 -3.41 -4.10 11.29
N ARG A 99 -4.35 -3.60 12.06
CA ARG A 99 -4.22 -3.45 13.52
C ARG A 99 -4.94 -4.58 14.21
N ILE A 100 -4.53 -4.91 15.42
CA ILE A 100 -5.16 -5.96 16.24
C ILE A 100 -6.67 -5.72 16.40
N LYS A 101 -7.06 -4.49 16.67
CA LYS A 101 -8.48 -4.12 16.83
C LYS A 101 -9.33 -4.23 15.55
N ASP A 102 -8.69 -4.37 14.41
CA ASP A 102 -9.37 -4.49 13.12
C ASP A 102 -9.59 -5.97 12.72
N VAL A 103 -9.18 -6.91 13.59
CA VAL A 103 -9.37 -8.35 13.43
C VAL A 103 -10.43 -8.82 14.40
N ASP A 104 -11.55 -9.32 13.87
CA ASP A 104 -12.61 -9.94 14.65
C ASP A 104 -12.62 -11.45 14.39
N PHE A 105 -12.13 -12.21 15.36
CA PHE A 105 -12.09 -13.67 15.30
C PHE A 105 -13.47 -14.31 15.50
N ALA A 106 -14.36 -13.65 16.26
CA ALA A 106 -15.69 -14.18 16.54
C ALA A 106 -16.58 -14.14 15.30
N THR A 107 -16.58 -13.03 14.58
CA THR A 107 -17.33 -12.86 13.33
C THR A 107 -16.53 -13.23 12.10
N ARG A 108 -15.23 -13.56 12.24
CA ARG A 108 -14.28 -13.86 11.15
C ARG A 108 -14.20 -12.75 10.12
N GLN A 109 -14.02 -11.55 10.59
CA GLN A 109 -13.97 -10.35 9.75
C GLN A 109 -12.69 -9.56 9.98
N LEU A 110 -12.26 -8.89 8.92
CA LEU A 110 -11.16 -7.92 8.93
C LEU A 110 -11.71 -6.57 8.51
N THR A 111 -11.46 -5.54 9.30
CA THR A 111 -11.75 -4.16 8.94
C THR A 111 -10.53 -3.54 8.29
N VAL A 112 -10.62 -3.25 6.99
CA VAL A 112 -9.57 -2.56 6.23
C VAL A 112 -9.87 -1.08 6.25
N ARG A 113 -8.97 -0.30 6.86
CA ARG A 113 -9.12 1.15 6.97
C ARG A 113 -8.34 1.87 5.88
N GLU A 114 -8.86 3.02 5.47
CA GLU A 114 -8.22 3.91 4.50
C GLU A 114 -7.78 3.17 3.22
N GLY A 115 -8.61 2.28 2.70
CA GLY A 115 -8.39 1.62 1.43
C GLY A 115 -8.24 2.61 0.27
N LYS A 116 -8.06 2.14 -0.95
CA LYS A 116 -7.96 3.01 -2.14
C LYS A 116 -9.17 3.95 -2.22
N GLY A 117 -8.93 5.27 -2.17
CA GLY A 117 -9.97 6.29 -2.13
C GLY A 117 -10.47 6.64 -0.72
N ALA A 118 -9.72 6.30 0.34
CA ALA A 118 -10.06 6.56 1.74
C ALA A 118 -11.40 5.93 2.19
N HIS A 119 -11.77 4.78 1.61
CA HIS A 119 -12.95 4.03 1.99
C HIS A 119 -12.58 2.84 2.87
N ASP A 120 -13.23 2.74 4.01
CA ASP A 120 -13.18 1.55 4.87
C ASP A 120 -14.01 0.42 4.25
N ARG A 121 -13.54 -0.81 4.40
CA ARG A 121 -14.29 -2.00 3.99
C ARG A 121 -14.10 -3.12 4.99
N VAL A 122 -15.06 -4.01 5.05
CA VAL A 122 -14.96 -5.28 5.78
C VAL A 122 -14.73 -6.40 4.77
N THR A 123 -13.82 -7.31 5.11
CA THR A 123 -13.57 -8.54 4.34
C THR A 123 -13.51 -9.73 5.29
N MET A 124 -13.51 -10.95 4.75
CA MET A 124 -13.47 -12.17 5.55
C MET A 124 -12.06 -12.45 6.07
N LEU A 125 -11.96 -12.97 7.29
CA LEU A 125 -10.77 -13.64 7.80
C LEU A 125 -10.81 -15.10 7.36
N PRO A 126 -9.84 -15.58 6.53
CA PRO A 126 -9.83 -16.98 6.08
C PRO A 126 -9.63 -17.94 7.26
N ASP A 127 -10.39 -19.05 7.27
CA ASP A 127 -10.34 -20.06 8.35
C ASP A 127 -8.93 -20.61 8.55
N SER A 128 -8.20 -20.84 7.44
CA SER A 128 -6.84 -21.35 7.48
C SER A 128 -5.82 -20.41 8.13
N VAL A 129 -6.17 -19.13 8.26
CA VAL A 129 -5.31 -18.07 8.81
C VAL A 129 -5.66 -17.77 10.26
N SER A 130 -6.89 -18.06 10.71
CA SER A 130 -7.38 -17.67 12.03
C SER A 130 -6.46 -18.14 13.16
N THR A 131 -6.27 -19.44 13.30
CA THR A 131 -5.42 -20.03 14.36
C THR A 131 -3.95 -19.60 14.28
N PRO A 132 -3.28 -19.62 13.09
CA PRO A 132 -1.92 -19.08 12.97
C PRO A 132 -1.80 -17.60 13.31
N LEU A 133 -2.81 -16.79 13.00
CA LEU A 133 -2.83 -15.37 13.33
C LEU A 133 -2.99 -15.16 14.84
N GLU A 134 -3.88 -15.90 15.51
CA GLU A 134 -4.02 -15.86 16.98
C GLU A 134 -2.71 -16.20 17.69
N HIS A 135 -2.03 -17.25 17.23
CA HIS A 135 -0.73 -17.62 17.78
C HIS A 135 0.32 -16.52 17.59
N HIS A 136 0.42 -15.97 16.38
CA HIS A 136 1.32 -14.85 16.08
C HIS A 136 1.02 -13.63 16.95
N LEU A 137 -0.25 -13.27 17.13
CA LEU A 137 -0.64 -12.15 17.99
C LEU A 137 -0.27 -12.40 19.46
N HIS A 138 -0.32 -13.65 19.92
CA HIS A 138 0.14 -13.99 21.27
C HIS A 138 1.66 -13.78 21.43
N GLU A 139 2.46 -14.20 20.46
CA GLU A 139 3.92 -13.97 20.44
C GLU A 139 4.26 -12.49 20.42
N VAL A 140 3.61 -11.72 19.53
CA VAL A 140 3.82 -10.27 19.42
C VAL A 140 3.38 -9.56 20.70
N LYS A 141 2.33 -10.03 21.40
CA LYS A 141 1.91 -9.50 22.70
C LYS A 141 2.97 -9.67 23.78
N GLN A 142 3.64 -10.83 23.80
CA GLN A 142 4.74 -11.07 24.73
C GLN A 142 5.92 -10.14 24.45
N LEU A 143 6.28 -9.99 23.16
CA LEU A 143 7.33 -9.08 22.74
C LEU A 143 7.01 -7.63 23.14
N HIS A 144 5.79 -7.16 22.86
CA HIS A 144 5.34 -5.81 23.23
C HIS A 144 5.42 -5.58 24.75
N ALA A 145 5.07 -6.59 25.57
CA ALA A 145 5.19 -6.50 27.01
C ALA A 145 6.67 -6.38 27.49
N CYS A 146 7.59 -7.10 26.83
CA CYS A 146 9.01 -6.96 27.09
C CYS A 146 9.52 -5.55 26.71
N ASP A 147 9.16 -5.08 25.52
CA ASP A 147 9.56 -3.76 25.01
C ASP A 147 9.06 -2.64 25.92
N LEU A 148 7.82 -2.73 26.44
CA LEU A 148 7.29 -1.78 27.42
C LEU A 148 8.09 -1.81 28.73
N GLY A 149 8.51 -2.98 29.20
CA GLY A 149 9.35 -3.14 30.38
C GLY A 149 10.73 -2.50 30.24
N GLU A 150 11.24 -2.41 29.03
CA GLU A 150 12.53 -1.81 28.68
C GLU A 150 12.42 -0.31 28.31
N GLY A 151 11.20 0.26 28.33
CA GLY A 151 10.93 1.66 27.97
C GLY A 151 10.75 1.91 26.47
N PHE A 152 10.57 0.86 25.68
CA PHE A 152 10.21 0.90 24.25
C PHE A 152 8.72 0.59 24.06
N GLY A 153 8.34 0.07 22.90
CA GLY A 153 6.96 -0.41 22.64
C GLY A 153 5.97 0.69 22.27
N SER A 154 6.40 1.95 22.10
CA SER A 154 5.54 3.01 21.59
C SER A 154 5.35 2.88 20.09
N VAL A 155 4.09 2.85 19.63
CA VAL A 155 3.73 2.79 18.22
C VAL A 155 3.34 4.15 17.68
N TYR A 156 3.68 4.41 16.43
CA TYR A 156 3.26 5.63 15.75
C TYR A 156 1.74 5.65 15.53
N LEU A 157 1.09 6.69 16.03
CA LEU A 157 -0.33 6.93 15.80
C LEU A 157 -0.49 7.98 14.67
N PRO A 158 -1.18 7.65 13.57
CA PRO A 158 -1.34 8.58 12.48
C PRO A 158 -2.27 9.75 12.83
N TYR A 159 -2.02 10.90 12.20
CA TYR A 159 -2.84 12.12 12.25
C TYR A 159 -3.00 12.70 13.67
N ALA A 160 -4.25 13.02 14.04
CA ALA A 160 -4.57 13.62 15.33
C ALA A 160 -4.83 12.60 16.45
N LEU A 161 -4.61 11.30 16.21
CA LEU A 161 -4.93 10.24 17.18
C LEU A 161 -4.09 10.35 18.44
N GLU A 162 -2.82 10.71 18.35
CA GLU A 162 -1.94 10.92 19.49
C GLU A 162 -2.44 12.04 20.42
N ARG A 163 -2.95 13.13 19.86
CA ARG A 163 -3.56 14.21 20.65
C ARG A 163 -4.90 13.82 21.26
N LYS A 164 -5.67 12.99 20.54
CA LYS A 164 -6.99 12.54 21.02
C LYS A 164 -6.88 11.47 22.09
N TYR A 165 -5.85 10.64 22.01
CA TYR A 165 -5.60 9.50 22.92
C TYR A 165 -4.13 9.48 23.37
N PRO A 166 -3.72 10.32 24.35
CA PRO A 166 -2.30 10.55 24.70
C PRO A 166 -1.51 9.31 25.11
N HIS A 167 -2.18 8.25 25.61
CA HIS A 167 -1.53 7.01 26.03
C HIS A 167 -1.71 5.84 25.06
N ALA A 168 -2.43 6.05 23.98
CA ALA A 168 -2.76 4.98 23.04
C ALA A 168 -1.55 4.43 22.26
N SER A 169 -0.44 5.17 22.20
CA SER A 169 0.80 4.69 21.56
C SER A 169 1.43 3.48 22.27
N HIS A 170 1.10 3.26 23.55
CA HIS A 170 1.57 2.11 24.35
C HIS A 170 0.50 1.03 24.51
N ASP A 171 -0.65 1.21 23.94
CA ASP A 171 -1.79 0.33 24.10
C ASP A 171 -1.73 -0.82 23.09
N TRP A 172 -1.83 -2.05 23.57
CA TRP A 172 -1.73 -3.29 22.78
C TRP A 172 -2.66 -3.34 21.55
N ILE A 173 -3.77 -2.63 21.57
CA ILE A 173 -4.74 -2.68 20.45
C ILE A 173 -4.29 -1.96 19.18
N TRP A 174 -3.18 -1.20 19.24
CA TRP A 174 -2.69 -0.38 18.12
C TRP A 174 -1.54 -0.99 17.31
N PRO A 175 -0.69 -1.86 17.84
CA PRO A 175 0.29 -2.59 17.03
C PRO A 175 -0.35 -3.36 15.88
#